data_78b0f2cc3031cc7eb50e41e9751d083e
#
_entry.id   78b0f2cc3031cc7eb50e41e9751d083e
#
_cell.length_a   1.000
_cell.length_b   1.000
_cell.length_c   1.000
_cell.angle_alpha   90.00
_cell.angle_beta   90.00
_cell.angle_gamma   90.00
#
_symmetry.space_group_name_H-M   'P 1'
#
loop_
_entity.id
_entity.type
_entity.pdbx_description
1 polymer ?
#
loop_
_entity_poly.entity_id
_entity_poly.type
_entity_poly.pdbx_seq_one_letter_code
_entity_poly.pdbx_strand_id
1 'polypeptide(L)'
;MARSPVSPYVVGLFGMIVGLFGSSNAHGQPTASSLAPADRAVLKRYAEDAWRSMDRLTQPSGLPADRIHRKGEGWDAAVMETSPTNIASYIWSVMAAEQLEIIPHDQARDRLTQTIVTLERMNRPHGFFINDIDPRDGARLLVSPVNSQPRRPLLSSVDNAWLAVALTMVVNTQPELAPAAAKLLEAMDFGFFYDSYDPARPVQHPGLLHVGYWTDENAFFGHYGMLNSEARIASYLAIARGQLPAEQYYRMYRTLPTDVGPQFQTPTGERREYLGVPVFEGAYNYQGTRIVPSWGGSMFEALMVTLFVPEASWAPRSWGVNHPLYVRAQIVHGLQEMQYGFWGFSPAFRPAGGYEVYGVNGLGTNPDGYYSYEIGWGVPMISNVVITRTPHGIVTPHASFLALRFARQEAMTNLQNLKNRFPSYGALGFQDSVDVTAGLVSGFVLALDQGMILAAITNELSDDYMQRAFTTGAVERIVRPLIAQEEFTAGAPGQFNRAGRPEARFTEAHRIHVRASE
;
A
#
# COMPACT_ATOMS: atom_id res chain seq x y z
N MET A 1 -20.64 58.67 -36.21
CA MET A 1 -21.99 59.20 -36.41
C MET A 1 -22.93 58.06 -36.05
N ALA A 2 -23.57 58.21 -34.92
CA ALA A 2 -24.98 58.43 -34.63
C ALA A 2 -25.75 57.10 -34.75
N ARG A 3 -26.40 56.57 -33.82
CA ARG A 3 -27.23 56.84 -32.61
C ARG A 3 -28.22 55.63 -32.52
N SER A 4 -28.34 55.06 -31.33
CA SER A 4 -29.50 54.29 -30.86
C SER A 4 -30.80 55.11 -30.95
N PRO A 5 -32.03 54.52 -30.76
CA PRO A 5 -32.52 54.23 -29.40
C PRO A 5 -33.58 53.08 -29.23
N VAL A 6 -33.66 52.58 -28.02
CA VAL A 6 -34.75 52.50 -27.01
C VAL A 6 -35.99 51.62 -27.24
N SER A 7 -36.21 50.73 -26.27
CA SER A 7 -37.34 49.97 -25.73
C SER A 7 -38.74 50.66 -25.77
N PRO A 8 -39.90 49.98 -25.55
CA PRO A 8 -40.30 49.45 -24.22
C PRO A 8 -41.28 48.23 -24.15
N TYR A 9 -41.23 47.63 -22.95
CA TYR A 9 -42.27 46.89 -22.17
C TYR A 9 -43.56 46.38 -22.81
N VAL A 10 -43.89 45.09 -22.51
CA VAL A 10 -45.25 44.68 -22.05
C VAL A 10 -45.10 43.48 -21.08
N VAL A 11 -45.78 43.63 -19.93
CA VAL A 11 -45.97 42.67 -18.84
C VAL A 11 -47.13 41.73 -19.19
N GLY A 12 -46.98 40.45 -18.85
CA GLY A 12 -48.10 39.49 -18.92
C GLY A 12 -47.85 38.32 -17.96
N LEU A 13 -48.67 38.28 -16.93
CA LEU A 13 -48.72 37.27 -15.85
C LEU A 13 -49.56 36.06 -16.30
N PHE A 14 -49.22 34.88 -15.85
CA PHE A 14 -50.02 33.74 -15.37
C PHE A 14 -49.53 32.37 -15.87
N GLY A 15 -49.33 31.46 -14.88
CA GLY A 15 -49.39 30.04 -15.13
C GLY A 15 -48.41 29.19 -14.35
N MET A 16 -48.70 28.92 -13.06
CA MET A 16 -48.07 27.84 -12.30
C MET A 16 -48.33 26.49 -12.95
N ILE A 17 -47.27 25.77 -13.34
CA ILE A 17 -47.31 24.31 -13.47
C ILE A 17 -46.09 23.77 -12.72
N VAL A 18 -46.36 23.09 -11.60
CA VAL A 18 -45.41 22.30 -10.83
C VAL A 18 -45.05 21.07 -11.67
N GLY A 19 -43.89 21.06 -12.24
CA GLY A 19 -43.27 19.91 -12.88
C GLY A 19 -42.11 19.43 -12.06
N LEU A 20 -42.30 18.37 -11.27
CA LEU A 20 -41.25 17.57 -10.65
C LEU A 20 -40.38 16.96 -11.75
N PHE A 21 -39.21 17.48 -11.98
CA PHE A 21 -38.16 16.77 -12.69
C PHE A 21 -36.95 16.57 -11.79
N GLY A 22 -36.61 15.29 -11.70
CA GLY A 22 -35.66 14.73 -10.84
C GLY A 22 -34.26 15.33 -10.92
N SER A 23 -33.71 15.47 -9.78
CA SER A 23 -32.30 15.73 -9.51
C SER A 23 -31.41 14.76 -10.27
N SER A 24 -30.54 15.30 -11.11
CA SER A 24 -29.36 14.63 -11.63
C SER A 24 -28.54 14.13 -10.44
N ASN A 25 -28.42 12.82 -10.33
CA ASN A 25 -27.53 12.16 -9.38
C ASN A 25 -26.08 12.56 -9.70
N ALA A 26 -25.58 13.55 -9.00
CA ALA A 26 -24.17 13.64 -8.71
C ALA A 26 -23.80 12.30 -8.03
N HIS A 27 -22.84 11.58 -8.58
CA HIS A 27 -22.22 10.42 -7.93
C HIS A 27 -21.54 10.93 -6.66
N GLY A 28 -22.30 11.07 -5.60
CA GLY A 28 -21.78 11.30 -4.26
C GLY A 28 -20.95 10.08 -3.88
N GLN A 29 -19.69 10.31 -3.51
CA GLN A 29 -18.95 9.35 -2.72
C GLN A 29 -19.86 8.88 -1.59
N PRO A 30 -19.80 7.60 -1.17
CA PRO A 30 -20.52 7.18 0.02
C PRO A 30 -20.02 8.09 1.15
N THR A 31 -20.93 8.94 1.64
CA THR A 31 -20.71 9.68 2.89
C THR A 31 -20.28 8.63 3.88
N ALA A 32 -19.12 8.84 4.52
CA ALA A 32 -18.61 7.95 5.55
C ALA A 32 -19.75 7.70 6.53
N SER A 33 -20.42 6.54 6.43
CA SER A 33 -21.45 6.18 7.39
C SER A 33 -20.72 6.18 8.72
N SER A 34 -21.20 6.95 9.68
CA SER A 34 -20.57 7.07 10.98
C SER A 34 -20.35 5.66 11.52
N LEU A 35 -19.10 5.33 11.86
CA LEU A 35 -18.77 4.04 12.49
C LEU A 35 -19.70 3.80 13.67
N ALA A 36 -20.29 2.61 13.73
CA ALA A 36 -21.05 2.20 14.88
C ALA A 36 -20.17 2.31 16.15
N PRO A 37 -20.70 2.75 17.29
CA PRO A 37 -19.91 2.87 18.53
C PRO A 37 -19.17 1.58 18.91
N ALA A 38 -19.78 0.41 18.64
CA ALA A 38 -19.16 -0.89 18.88
C ALA A 38 -17.93 -1.12 17.99
N ASP A 39 -18.02 -0.82 16.68
CA ASP A 39 -16.91 -0.97 15.75
C ASP A 39 -15.76 0.00 16.09
N ARG A 40 -16.10 1.24 16.47
CA ARG A 40 -15.12 2.22 16.94
C ARG A 40 -14.35 1.71 18.17
N ALA A 41 -15.04 1.12 19.14
CA ALA A 41 -14.42 0.56 20.34
C ALA A 41 -13.50 -0.63 20.01
N VAL A 42 -13.90 -1.48 19.06
CA VAL A 42 -13.09 -2.62 18.60
C VAL A 42 -11.82 -2.12 17.91
N LEU A 43 -11.93 -1.17 16.98
CA LEU A 43 -10.78 -0.60 16.28
C LEU A 43 -9.83 0.11 17.26
N LYS A 44 -10.36 0.87 18.23
CA LYS A 44 -9.51 1.52 19.24
C LYS A 44 -8.71 0.49 20.04
N ARG A 45 -9.32 -0.62 20.46
CA ARG A 45 -8.63 -1.72 21.14
C ARG A 45 -7.54 -2.32 20.26
N TYR A 46 -7.81 -2.56 18.98
CA TYR A 46 -6.80 -3.09 18.06
C TYR A 46 -5.61 -2.11 17.91
N ALA A 47 -5.88 -0.81 17.90
CA ALA A 47 -4.82 0.20 17.90
C ALA A 47 -3.98 0.20 19.18
N GLU A 48 -4.62 0.10 20.35
CA GLU A 48 -3.94 0.00 21.64
C GLU A 48 -3.02 -1.24 21.71
N ASP A 49 -3.49 -2.38 21.18
CA ASP A 49 -2.71 -3.63 21.15
C ASP A 49 -1.55 -3.56 20.14
N ALA A 50 -1.78 -2.97 18.96
CA ALA A 50 -0.73 -2.72 17.97
C ALA A 50 0.33 -1.73 18.50
N TRP A 51 -0.10 -0.69 19.23
CA TRP A 51 0.82 0.23 19.88
C TRP A 51 1.71 -0.48 20.92
N ARG A 52 1.15 -1.38 21.74
CA ARG A 52 1.95 -2.17 22.69
C ARG A 52 3.05 -2.99 22.00
N SER A 53 2.80 -3.46 20.79
CA SER A 53 3.82 -4.11 19.97
C SER A 53 4.93 -3.16 19.55
N MET A 54 4.55 -1.99 19.03
CA MET A 54 5.52 -0.96 18.63
C MET A 54 6.36 -0.47 19.81
N ASP A 55 5.74 -0.25 20.96
CA ASP A 55 6.43 0.15 22.19
C ASP A 55 7.43 -0.92 22.64
N ARG A 56 7.04 -2.21 22.61
CA ARG A 56 7.91 -3.34 22.96
C ARG A 56 9.08 -3.54 22.00
N LEU A 57 8.90 -3.30 20.72
CA LEU A 57 9.94 -3.43 19.70
C LEU A 57 10.94 -2.28 19.75
N THR A 58 10.55 -1.11 20.26
CA THR A 58 11.37 0.10 20.24
C THR A 58 12.51 0.01 21.24
N GLN A 59 13.72 0.33 20.77
CA GLN A 59 14.94 0.35 21.55
C GLN A 59 15.17 1.74 22.18
N PRO A 60 16.06 1.87 23.18
CA PRO A 60 16.40 3.16 23.78
C PRO A 60 16.91 4.23 22.78
N SER A 61 17.39 3.81 21.63
CA SER A 61 17.75 4.68 20.50
C SER A 61 16.56 5.41 19.89
N GLY A 62 15.32 4.97 20.14
CA GLY A 62 14.12 5.39 19.44
C GLY A 62 13.88 4.67 18.11
N LEU A 63 14.66 3.64 17.79
CA LEU A 63 14.46 2.83 16.59
C LEU A 63 13.74 1.52 16.94
N PRO A 64 12.78 1.04 16.13
CA PRO A 64 12.13 -0.24 16.36
C PRO A 64 13.00 -1.39 15.88
N ALA A 65 12.98 -2.52 16.58
CA ALA A 65 13.42 -3.79 16.04
C ALA A 65 12.40 -4.31 15.01
N ASP A 66 12.83 -5.15 14.08
CA ASP A 66 12.01 -5.62 12.97
C ASP A 66 10.80 -6.43 13.45
N ARG A 67 11.02 -7.41 14.32
CA ARG A 67 9.98 -8.33 14.76
C ARG A 67 10.31 -9.01 16.08
N ILE A 68 9.28 -9.61 16.67
CA ILE A 68 9.36 -10.50 17.81
C ILE A 68 8.58 -11.79 17.51
N HIS A 69 9.06 -12.93 18.03
CA HIS A 69 8.42 -14.22 17.83
C HIS A 69 7.83 -14.75 19.13
N ARG A 70 6.62 -15.31 19.09
CA ARG A 70 5.97 -15.96 20.21
C ARG A 70 6.57 -17.33 20.47
N LYS A 71 6.94 -17.62 21.71
CA LYS A 71 7.48 -18.91 22.14
C LYS A 71 6.69 -19.46 23.32
N GLY A 72 5.86 -20.45 23.06
CA GLY A 72 4.92 -20.95 24.07
C GLY A 72 3.97 -19.85 24.53
N GLU A 73 3.93 -19.59 25.84
CA GLU A 73 3.14 -18.48 26.42
C GLU A 73 3.91 -17.15 26.48
N GLY A 74 5.21 -17.15 26.17
CA GLY A 74 6.08 -15.98 26.20
C GLY A 74 6.48 -15.48 24.81
N TRP A 75 7.51 -14.64 24.80
CA TRP A 75 8.08 -14.04 23.61
C TRP A 75 9.60 -14.21 23.61
N ASP A 76 10.18 -14.51 22.44
CA ASP A 76 11.64 -14.49 22.24
C ASP A 76 12.17 -13.05 22.35
N ALA A 77 13.50 -12.90 22.32
CA ALA A 77 14.10 -11.59 22.12
C ALA A 77 13.73 -11.05 20.73
N ALA A 78 13.57 -9.73 20.64
CA ALA A 78 13.32 -9.09 19.36
C ALA A 78 14.51 -9.28 18.41
N VAL A 79 14.24 -9.39 17.12
CA VAL A 79 15.28 -9.48 16.08
C VAL A 79 15.88 -8.10 15.89
N MET A 80 17.16 -7.95 16.27
CA MET A 80 17.89 -6.68 16.28
C MET A 80 18.39 -6.30 14.88
N GLU A 81 17.44 -6.14 13.97
CA GLU A 81 17.59 -5.47 12.68
C GLU A 81 16.43 -4.51 12.46
N THR A 82 16.63 -3.48 11.67
CA THR A 82 15.59 -2.54 11.25
C THR A 82 15.93 -1.97 9.88
N SER A 83 14.97 -1.30 9.27
CA SER A 83 15.08 -0.64 7.97
C SER A 83 14.53 0.79 8.02
N PRO A 84 14.81 1.64 7.03
CA PRO A 84 14.15 2.94 6.93
C PRO A 84 12.62 2.83 6.92
N THR A 85 12.02 1.79 6.31
CA THR A 85 10.58 1.55 6.36
C THR A 85 10.08 1.24 7.77
N ASN A 86 10.79 0.39 8.52
CA ASN A 86 10.42 0.09 9.91
C ASN A 86 10.52 1.33 10.80
N ILE A 87 11.55 2.16 10.60
CA ILE A 87 11.69 3.44 11.33
C ILE A 87 10.55 4.38 10.97
N ALA A 88 10.18 4.47 9.69
CA ALA A 88 9.02 5.21 9.24
C ALA A 88 7.74 4.71 9.92
N SER A 89 7.54 3.38 9.96
CA SER A 89 6.38 2.77 10.58
C SER A 89 6.28 3.10 12.08
N TYR A 90 7.40 3.20 12.77
CA TYR A 90 7.42 3.66 14.15
C TYR A 90 7.04 5.14 14.28
N ILE A 91 7.59 6.03 13.44
CA ILE A 91 7.29 7.47 13.46
C ILE A 91 5.78 7.69 13.31
N TRP A 92 5.14 7.14 12.27
CA TRP A 92 3.70 7.32 12.10
C TRP A 92 2.88 6.56 13.16
N SER A 93 3.41 5.48 13.77
CA SER A 93 2.75 4.80 14.89
C SER A 93 2.73 5.66 16.15
N VAL A 94 3.80 6.40 16.44
CA VAL A 94 3.83 7.38 17.54
C VAL A 94 2.78 8.47 17.31
N MET A 95 2.71 9.01 16.08
CA MET A 95 1.71 10.01 15.70
C MET A 95 0.28 9.45 15.77
N ALA A 96 0.08 8.18 15.38
CA ALA A 96 -1.20 7.48 15.53
C ALA A 96 -1.60 7.34 16.99
N ALA A 97 -0.68 6.90 17.84
CA ALA A 97 -0.92 6.68 19.26
C ALA A 97 -1.26 8.00 19.99
N GLU A 98 -0.62 9.10 19.61
CA GLU A 98 -0.97 10.45 20.07
C GLU A 98 -2.37 10.85 19.61
N GLN A 99 -2.64 10.76 18.31
CA GLN A 99 -3.91 11.16 17.70
C GLN A 99 -5.11 10.36 18.23
N LEU A 100 -4.89 9.10 18.60
CA LEU A 100 -5.89 8.21 19.20
C LEU A 100 -5.93 8.30 20.74
N GLU A 101 -5.18 9.22 21.34
CA GLU A 101 -5.11 9.40 22.80
C GLU A 101 -4.68 8.12 23.55
N ILE A 102 -3.80 7.31 22.92
CA ILE A 102 -3.18 6.12 23.56
C ILE A 102 -1.98 6.54 24.39
N ILE A 103 -1.23 7.55 23.92
CA ILE A 103 -0.15 8.18 24.67
C ILE A 103 -0.35 9.70 24.68
N PRO A 104 0.11 10.40 25.72
CA PRO A 104 0.03 11.86 25.78
C PRO A 104 1.02 12.53 24.82
N HIS A 105 0.75 13.79 24.50
CA HIS A 105 1.53 14.59 23.55
C HIS A 105 3.02 14.71 23.91
N ASP A 106 3.35 14.93 25.18
CA ASP A 106 4.73 15.04 25.65
C ASP A 106 5.49 13.72 25.44
N GLN A 107 4.86 12.58 25.71
CA GLN A 107 5.47 11.27 25.44
C GLN A 107 5.68 11.05 23.93
N ALA A 108 4.72 11.43 23.09
CA ALA A 108 4.87 11.32 21.63
C ALA A 108 6.03 12.18 21.13
N ARG A 109 6.09 13.44 21.56
CA ARG A 109 7.16 14.36 21.24
C ARG A 109 8.53 13.82 21.65
N ASP A 110 8.68 13.32 22.89
CA ASP A 110 9.95 12.81 23.39
C ASP A 110 10.41 11.58 22.58
N ARG A 111 9.49 10.69 22.20
CA ARG A 111 9.77 9.52 21.35
C ARG A 111 10.22 9.94 19.94
N LEU A 112 9.51 10.86 19.30
CA LEU A 112 9.89 11.38 17.98
C LEU A 112 11.23 12.13 18.05
N THR A 113 11.48 12.90 19.10
CA THR A 113 12.76 13.57 19.32
C THR A 113 13.91 12.56 19.39
N GLN A 114 13.74 11.49 20.16
CA GLN A 114 14.77 10.45 20.29
C GLN A 114 15.08 9.80 18.94
N THR A 115 14.04 9.47 18.15
CA THR A 115 14.22 8.90 16.81
C THR A 115 14.97 9.86 15.89
N ILE A 116 14.55 11.13 15.82
CA ILE A 116 15.18 12.14 14.96
C ILE A 116 16.64 12.38 15.35
N VAL A 117 16.96 12.47 16.66
CA VAL A 117 18.32 12.62 17.14
C VAL A 117 19.20 11.44 16.73
N THR A 118 18.66 10.23 16.76
CA THR A 118 19.38 9.04 16.28
C THR A 118 19.62 9.11 14.77
N LEU A 119 18.59 9.44 13.99
CA LEU A 119 18.70 9.59 12.53
C LEU A 119 19.73 10.67 12.12
N GLU A 120 19.84 11.78 12.86
CA GLU A 120 20.83 12.82 12.59
C GLU A 120 22.27 12.34 12.74
N ARG A 121 22.52 11.38 13.64
CA ARG A 121 23.86 10.82 13.92
C ARG A 121 24.24 9.69 12.97
N MET A 122 23.28 9.07 12.30
CA MET A 122 23.53 7.95 11.39
C MET A 122 24.29 8.38 10.14
N ASN A 123 25.12 7.49 9.62
CA ASN A 123 25.79 7.69 8.33
C ASN A 123 24.76 7.62 7.18
N ARG A 124 24.83 8.61 6.28
CA ARG A 124 23.88 8.78 5.17
C ARG A 124 24.62 8.99 3.84
N PRO A 125 25.17 7.93 3.25
CA PRO A 125 25.79 8.04 1.93
C PRO A 125 24.76 8.56 0.92
N HIS A 126 25.15 9.54 0.11
CA HIS A 126 24.27 10.24 -0.83
C HIS A 126 23.01 10.86 -0.20
N GLY A 127 23.01 11.10 1.12
CA GLY A 127 21.85 11.63 1.86
C GLY A 127 20.85 10.57 2.33
N PHE A 128 21.03 9.30 1.98
CA PHE A 128 20.09 8.21 2.26
C PHE A 128 20.59 7.25 3.34
N PHE A 129 19.67 6.53 3.97
CA PHE A 129 19.97 5.54 5.00
C PHE A 129 20.19 4.17 4.37
N ILE A 130 21.21 3.45 4.86
CA ILE A 130 21.44 2.06 4.48
C ILE A 130 20.29 1.18 5.03
N ASN A 131 19.92 0.14 4.30
CA ASN A 131 18.73 -0.65 4.60
C ASN A 131 18.84 -1.51 5.85
N ASP A 132 20.01 -2.12 6.09
CA ASP A 132 20.22 -3.02 7.23
C ASP A 132 20.87 -2.26 8.40
N ILE A 133 20.08 -1.97 9.45
CA ILE A 133 20.44 -1.11 10.58
C ILE A 133 20.28 -1.88 11.89
N ASP A 134 21.23 -1.69 12.81
CA ASP A 134 21.09 -2.13 14.20
C ASP A 134 20.19 -1.14 14.95
N PRO A 135 19.02 -1.56 15.44
CA PRO A 135 18.12 -0.65 16.12
C PRO A 135 18.62 -0.15 17.48
N ARG A 136 19.68 -0.75 18.04
CA ARG A 136 20.24 -0.35 19.34
C ARG A 136 20.97 0.98 19.30
N ASP A 137 21.62 1.30 18.17
CA ASP A 137 22.47 2.49 18.04
C ASP A 137 22.43 3.17 16.66
N GLY A 138 21.71 2.59 15.68
CA GLY A 138 21.65 3.09 14.30
C GLY A 138 22.87 2.72 13.45
N ALA A 139 23.75 1.85 13.90
CA ALA A 139 24.88 1.39 13.13
C ALA A 139 24.45 0.46 11.99
N ARG A 140 25.23 0.43 10.90
CA ARG A 140 25.00 -0.53 9.82
C ARG A 140 25.27 -1.96 10.31
N LEU A 141 24.37 -2.88 10.03
CA LEU A 141 24.59 -4.32 10.19
C LEU A 141 25.50 -4.86 9.08
N LEU A 142 26.57 -5.54 9.47
CA LEU A 142 27.48 -6.22 8.55
C LEU A 142 27.05 -7.66 8.27
N VAL A 143 26.30 -8.25 9.18
CA VAL A 143 25.76 -9.60 9.11
C VAL A 143 24.33 -9.63 9.63
N SER A 144 23.53 -10.53 9.11
CA SER A 144 22.16 -10.76 9.59
C SER A 144 22.19 -11.32 11.02
N PRO A 145 21.43 -10.76 11.97
CA PRO A 145 21.30 -11.30 13.31
C PRO A 145 20.56 -12.65 13.36
N VAL A 146 19.90 -13.04 12.26
CA VAL A 146 19.08 -14.27 12.18
C VAL A 146 19.91 -15.48 11.71
N ASN A 147 20.75 -15.29 10.69
CA ASN A 147 21.44 -16.39 10.01
C ASN A 147 22.93 -16.13 9.79
N SER A 148 23.48 -15.04 10.34
CA SER A 148 24.90 -14.62 10.23
C SER A 148 25.40 -14.44 8.78
N GLN A 149 24.49 -14.34 7.80
CA GLN A 149 24.90 -14.07 6.42
C GLN A 149 25.35 -12.61 6.26
N PRO A 150 26.38 -12.35 5.45
CA PRO A 150 26.82 -10.99 5.16
C PRO A 150 25.69 -10.13 4.60
N ARG A 151 25.62 -8.86 5.05
CA ARG A 151 24.71 -7.84 4.55
C ARG A 151 25.47 -6.84 3.68
N ARG A 152 25.02 -6.68 2.45
CA ARG A 152 25.56 -5.67 1.53
C ARG A 152 24.99 -4.29 1.84
N PRO A 153 25.77 -3.21 1.65
CA PRO A 153 25.31 -1.85 1.95
C PRO A 153 24.35 -1.31 0.87
N LEU A 154 23.08 -1.64 1.03
CA LEU A 154 22.01 -1.24 0.12
C LEU A 154 21.43 0.12 0.52
N LEU A 155 21.29 1.03 -0.43
CA LEU A 155 20.36 2.14 -0.39
C LEU A 155 19.12 1.74 -1.19
N SER A 156 18.03 1.41 -0.51
CA SER A 156 16.75 1.12 -1.13
C SER A 156 16.00 2.44 -1.39
N SER A 157 15.53 2.64 -2.62
CA SER A 157 14.79 3.85 -2.96
C SER A 157 13.42 3.90 -2.29
N VAL A 158 12.71 2.77 -2.22
CA VAL A 158 11.36 2.70 -1.61
C VAL A 158 11.40 2.79 -0.10
N ASP A 159 12.35 2.08 0.57
CA ASP A 159 12.46 2.16 2.03
C ASP A 159 12.78 3.58 2.50
N ASN A 160 13.70 4.24 1.81
CA ASN A 160 14.01 5.65 2.09
C ASN A 160 12.84 6.57 1.76
N ALA A 161 12.02 6.24 0.76
CA ALA A 161 10.82 7.03 0.46
C ALA A 161 9.79 6.93 1.59
N TRP A 162 9.57 5.77 2.17
CA TRP A 162 8.69 5.63 3.33
C TRP A 162 9.19 6.45 4.52
N LEU A 163 10.50 6.44 4.78
CA LEU A 163 11.06 7.29 5.84
C LEU A 163 10.87 8.79 5.52
N ALA A 164 11.05 9.19 4.26
CA ALA A 164 10.83 10.57 3.86
C ALA A 164 9.33 10.97 3.95
N VAL A 165 8.39 10.05 3.71
CA VAL A 165 6.95 10.24 3.99
C VAL A 165 6.73 10.54 5.47
N ALA A 166 7.26 9.70 6.36
CA ALA A 166 7.13 9.88 7.80
C ALA A 166 7.75 11.19 8.30
N LEU A 167 8.94 11.55 7.79
CA LEU A 167 9.57 12.83 8.09
C LEU A 167 8.75 14.02 7.58
N THR A 168 8.12 13.90 6.39
CA THR A 168 7.21 14.92 5.85
C THR A 168 5.99 15.11 6.77
N MET A 169 5.45 14.02 7.29
CA MET A 169 4.35 14.09 8.27
C MET A 169 4.77 14.83 9.53
N VAL A 170 5.97 14.55 10.06
CA VAL A 170 6.53 15.28 11.20
C VAL A 170 6.66 16.78 10.89
N VAL A 171 7.20 17.14 9.73
CA VAL A 171 7.31 18.55 9.30
C VAL A 171 5.94 19.24 9.27
N ASN A 172 4.91 18.54 8.80
CA ASN A 172 3.59 19.13 8.63
C ASN A 172 2.78 19.22 9.95
N THR A 173 3.09 18.39 10.95
CA THR A 173 2.21 18.25 12.14
C THR A 173 2.90 18.48 13.49
N GLN A 174 4.24 18.49 13.53
CA GLN A 174 5.02 18.59 14.76
C GLN A 174 5.95 19.83 14.71
N PRO A 175 5.44 21.04 14.99
CA PRO A 175 6.18 22.30 14.76
C PRO A 175 7.54 22.36 15.46
N GLU A 176 7.66 21.76 16.65
CA GLU A 176 8.90 21.76 17.44
C GLU A 176 9.99 20.88 16.80
N LEU A 177 9.61 19.84 16.08
CA LEU A 177 10.51 18.90 15.42
C LEU A 177 10.69 19.18 13.92
N ALA A 178 9.83 20.02 13.34
CA ALA A 178 9.83 20.32 11.91
C ALA A 178 11.20 20.77 11.37
N PRO A 179 11.99 21.62 12.05
CA PRO A 179 13.30 22.03 11.52
C PRO A 179 14.31 20.87 11.42
N ALA A 180 14.34 19.98 12.42
CA ALA A 180 15.24 18.82 12.42
C ALA A 180 14.81 17.78 11.37
N ALA A 181 13.52 17.48 11.26
CA ALA A 181 12.97 16.59 10.24
C ALA A 181 13.19 17.15 8.83
N ALA A 182 12.98 18.45 8.61
CA ALA A 182 13.23 19.11 7.32
C ALA A 182 14.69 18.98 6.89
N LYS A 183 15.65 19.18 7.81
CA LYS A 183 17.08 19.02 7.52
C LYS A 183 17.44 17.59 7.06
N LEU A 184 16.81 16.56 7.65
CA LEU A 184 16.97 15.19 7.20
C LEU A 184 16.40 15.00 5.78
N LEU A 185 15.19 15.52 5.53
CA LEU A 185 14.53 15.46 4.24
C LEU A 185 15.30 16.18 3.14
N GLU A 186 15.85 17.36 3.40
CA GLU A 186 16.61 18.16 2.42
C GLU A 186 17.80 17.39 1.86
N ALA A 187 18.43 16.54 2.68
CA ALA A 187 19.55 15.70 2.26
C ALA A 187 19.13 14.55 1.33
N MET A 188 17.84 14.17 1.31
CA MET A 188 17.31 13.03 0.54
C MET A 188 16.84 13.52 -0.85
N ASP A 189 17.73 13.55 -1.82
CA ASP A 189 17.40 13.88 -3.21
C ASP A 189 17.13 12.60 -4.02
N PHE A 190 15.86 12.29 -4.24
CA PHE A 190 15.43 11.10 -5.00
C PHE A 190 15.78 11.16 -6.49
N GLY A 191 16.18 12.30 -7.02
CA GLY A 191 16.79 12.42 -8.33
C GLY A 191 18.05 11.55 -8.49
N PHE A 192 18.73 11.21 -7.37
CA PHE A 192 19.84 10.26 -7.35
C PHE A 192 19.44 8.87 -7.88
N PHE A 193 18.22 8.40 -7.60
CA PHE A 193 17.73 7.10 -8.08
C PHE A 193 17.07 7.17 -9.46
N TYR A 194 16.93 8.35 -10.06
CA TYR A 194 16.19 8.50 -11.29
C TYR A 194 17.05 8.19 -12.52
N ASP A 195 16.66 7.14 -13.26
CA ASP A 195 17.18 6.86 -14.59
C ASP A 195 16.39 7.64 -15.63
N SER A 196 16.97 8.73 -16.14
CA SER A 196 16.29 9.65 -17.04
C SER A 196 15.91 8.98 -18.35
N TYR A 197 14.69 9.31 -18.85
CA TYR A 197 14.22 8.74 -20.11
C TYR A 197 15.09 9.14 -21.30
N ASP A 198 15.55 8.14 -22.05
CA ASP A 198 16.24 8.34 -23.34
C ASP A 198 15.39 7.74 -24.48
N PRO A 199 14.80 8.56 -25.37
CA PRO A 199 13.99 8.06 -26.47
C PRO A 199 14.77 7.23 -27.50
N ALA A 200 16.10 7.35 -27.53
CA ALA A 200 16.96 6.52 -28.40
C ALA A 200 17.23 5.13 -27.75
N ARG A 201 17.09 5.00 -26.44
CA ARG A 201 17.38 3.78 -25.67
C ARG A 201 16.33 3.54 -24.58
N PRO A 202 15.04 3.44 -24.92
CA PRO A 202 13.95 3.45 -23.92
C PRO A 202 13.91 2.21 -23.02
N VAL A 203 14.56 1.10 -23.43
CA VAL A 203 14.68 -0.12 -22.62
C VAL A 203 15.78 0.02 -21.56
N GLN A 204 16.92 0.64 -21.92
CA GLN A 204 18.04 0.86 -21.02
C GLN A 204 17.80 2.05 -20.08
N HIS A 205 17.12 3.08 -20.57
CA HIS A 205 16.82 4.32 -19.86
C HIS A 205 15.32 4.61 -19.91
N PRO A 206 14.52 3.92 -19.07
CA PRO A 206 13.06 3.93 -19.18
C PRO A 206 12.39 5.17 -18.58
N GLY A 207 13.13 6.04 -17.89
CA GLY A 207 12.55 7.14 -17.13
C GLY A 207 11.90 6.69 -15.83
N LEU A 208 12.51 5.75 -15.12
CA LEU A 208 12.02 5.13 -13.91
C LEU A 208 13.01 5.29 -12.74
N LEU A 209 12.55 5.04 -11.53
CA LEU A 209 13.41 4.95 -10.36
C LEU A 209 14.12 3.58 -10.32
N HIS A 210 15.41 3.59 -10.05
CA HIS A 210 16.12 2.36 -9.68
C HIS A 210 15.56 1.78 -8.38
N VAL A 211 15.58 0.45 -8.26
CA VAL A 211 15.24 -0.27 -7.02
C VAL A 211 16.17 0.16 -5.89
N GLY A 212 17.45 0.26 -6.17
CA GLY A 212 18.41 0.68 -5.19
C GLY A 212 19.82 0.89 -5.76
N TYR A 213 20.73 1.17 -4.83
CA TYR A 213 22.13 1.43 -5.10
C TYR A 213 23.03 0.66 -4.11
N TRP A 214 23.96 -0.11 -4.64
CA TRP A 214 24.99 -0.80 -3.86
C TRP A 214 26.17 0.14 -3.62
N THR A 215 26.37 0.59 -2.37
CA THR A 215 27.43 1.55 -2.09
C THR A 215 28.85 0.94 -2.13
N ASP A 216 28.99 -0.38 -2.03
CA ASP A 216 30.25 -1.12 -2.16
C ASP A 216 30.70 -1.27 -3.63
N GLU A 217 29.77 -1.28 -4.57
CA GLU A 217 30.04 -1.40 -5.99
C GLU A 217 29.87 -0.07 -6.74
N ASN A 218 29.33 0.95 -6.09
CA ASN A 218 28.91 2.20 -6.74
C ASN A 218 27.99 1.96 -7.94
N ALA A 219 26.99 1.08 -7.78
CA ALA A 219 26.14 0.61 -8.87
C ALA A 219 24.66 0.62 -8.52
N PHE A 220 23.87 1.17 -9.45
CA PHE A 220 22.41 1.02 -9.43
C PHE A 220 22.01 -0.36 -9.94
N PHE A 221 20.83 -0.83 -9.52
CA PHE A 221 20.25 -2.05 -10.05
C PHE A 221 18.72 -1.96 -10.14
N GLY A 222 18.16 -2.70 -11.10
CA GLY A 222 16.73 -2.83 -11.34
C GLY A 222 16.01 -1.49 -11.54
N HIS A 223 14.71 -1.57 -11.86
CA HIS A 223 13.81 -0.42 -11.90
C HIS A 223 12.47 -0.76 -11.26
N TYR A 224 11.91 0.15 -10.50
CA TYR A 224 10.51 0.08 -10.08
C TYR A 224 9.60 0.50 -11.23
N GLY A 225 9.20 -0.47 -12.04
CA GLY A 225 8.41 -0.23 -13.24
C GLY A 225 6.91 -0.39 -13.06
N MET A 226 6.43 -1.12 -12.05
CA MET A 226 5.02 -1.37 -11.88
C MET A 226 4.32 -0.23 -11.13
N LEU A 227 3.23 0.29 -11.73
CA LEU A 227 2.47 1.39 -11.14
C LEU A 227 1.75 0.94 -9.85
N ASN A 228 1.06 -0.20 -9.88
CA ASN A 228 0.34 -0.70 -8.71
C ASN A 228 1.28 -1.50 -7.80
N SER A 229 2.25 -0.81 -7.25
CA SER A 229 3.24 -1.27 -6.27
C SER A 229 3.40 -0.22 -5.19
N GLU A 230 3.86 -0.60 -4.01
CA GLU A 230 4.18 0.35 -2.93
C GLU A 230 5.20 1.41 -3.37
N ALA A 231 6.08 1.05 -4.30
CA ALA A 231 7.15 1.92 -4.80
C ALA A 231 6.62 3.22 -5.46
N ARG A 232 5.33 3.28 -5.87
CA ARG A 232 4.75 4.53 -6.39
C ARG A 232 4.77 5.68 -5.37
N ILE A 233 4.90 5.38 -4.06
CA ILE A 233 5.04 6.42 -3.04
C ILE A 233 6.31 7.24 -3.24
N ALA A 234 7.42 6.62 -3.68
CA ALA A 234 8.66 7.31 -3.99
C ALA A 234 8.48 8.27 -5.16
N SER A 235 7.74 7.87 -6.19
CA SER A 235 7.38 8.72 -7.32
C SER A 235 6.54 9.93 -6.88
N TYR A 236 5.48 9.72 -6.10
CA TYR A 236 4.65 10.81 -5.58
C TYR A 236 5.45 11.82 -4.77
N LEU A 237 6.26 11.34 -3.84
CA LEU A 237 7.09 12.19 -2.99
C LEU A 237 8.10 12.99 -3.81
N ALA A 238 8.85 12.33 -4.69
CA ALA A 238 9.92 12.95 -5.45
C ALA A 238 9.39 13.95 -6.50
N ILE A 239 8.26 13.64 -7.17
CA ILE A 239 7.57 14.57 -8.06
C ILE A 239 7.05 15.78 -7.27
N ALA A 240 6.43 15.59 -6.10
CA ALA A 240 5.96 16.67 -5.25
C ALA A 240 7.08 17.60 -4.78
N ARG A 241 8.30 17.07 -4.63
CA ARG A 241 9.51 17.83 -4.26
C ARG A 241 10.25 18.43 -5.46
N GLY A 242 9.78 18.23 -6.69
CA GLY A 242 10.43 18.70 -7.91
C GLY A 242 11.75 17.99 -8.24
N GLN A 243 11.98 16.81 -7.69
CA GLN A 243 13.18 16.00 -7.90
C GLN A 243 13.04 15.05 -9.09
N LEU A 244 11.82 14.75 -9.50
CA LEU A 244 11.49 13.99 -10.71
C LEU A 244 10.51 14.76 -11.59
N PRO A 245 10.56 14.55 -12.92
CA PRO A 245 9.56 15.09 -13.83
C PRO A 245 8.21 14.36 -13.63
N ALA A 246 7.09 15.07 -13.85
CA ALA A 246 5.74 14.53 -13.68
C ALA A 246 5.45 13.34 -14.61
N GLU A 247 6.08 13.31 -15.77
CA GLU A 247 6.00 12.25 -16.78
C GLU A 247 6.45 10.90 -16.25
N GLN A 248 7.31 10.87 -15.23
CA GLN A 248 7.80 9.63 -14.61
C GLN A 248 6.65 8.76 -14.11
N TYR A 249 5.60 9.36 -13.52
CA TYR A 249 4.40 8.63 -13.09
C TYR A 249 3.75 7.85 -14.24
N TYR A 250 3.66 8.45 -15.41
CA TYR A 250 3.03 7.83 -16.58
C TYR A 250 3.93 6.81 -17.28
N ARG A 251 5.23 6.78 -17.00
CA ARG A 251 6.16 5.77 -17.53
C ARG A 251 6.10 4.46 -16.76
N MET A 252 5.57 4.43 -15.55
CA MET A 252 5.32 3.16 -14.86
C MET A 252 4.26 2.34 -15.59
N TYR A 253 4.39 1.02 -15.58
CA TYR A 253 3.50 0.10 -16.28
C TYR A 253 2.25 -0.22 -15.44
N ARG A 254 1.07 -0.16 -16.04
CA ARG A 254 -0.19 -0.67 -15.45
C ARG A 254 -0.23 -2.19 -15.54
N THR A 255 0.23 -2.72 -16.68
CA THR A 255 0.57 -4.13 -16.91
C THR A 255 1.83 -4.17 -17.76
N LEU A 256 2.56 -5.27 -17.73
CA LEU A 256 3.68 -5.43 -18.66
C LEU A 256 3.19 -5.40 -20.11
N PRO A 257 4.04 -4.98 -21.07
CA PRO A 257 3.76 -5.14 -22.48
C PRO A 257 3.39 -6.58 -22.83
N THR A 258 2.54 -6.78 -23.84
CA THR A 258 1.98 -8.10 -24.19
C THR A 258 3.01 -9.13 -24.62
N ASP A 259 4.18 -8.69 -25.05
CA ASP A 259 5.32 -9.49 -25.50
C ASP A 259 6.36 -9.72 -24.39
N VAL A 260 6.18 -9.13 -23.22
CA VAL A 260 7.05 -9.33 -22.05
C VAL A 260 6.47 -10.39 -21.14
N GLY A 261 7.21 -11.46 -20.95
CA GLY A 261 6.94 -12.48 -19.95
C GLY A 261 7.92 -12.38 -18.77
N PRO A 262 7.64 -13.08 -17.67
CA PRO A 262 6.46 -13.91 -17.42
C PRO A 262 5.24 -13.12 -16.94
N GLN A 263 4.08 -13.44 -17.47
CA GLN A 263 2.78 -12.91 -17.04
C GLN A 263 1.75 -14.04 -16.92
N PHE A 264 0.77 -13.92 -16.04
CA PHE A 264 -0.29 -14.93 -15.88
C PHE A 264 -1.31 -14.91 -17.02
N GLN A 265 -1.50 -13.75 -17.64
CA GLN A 265 -2.45 -13.59 -18.73
C GLN A 265 -2.02 -12.43 -19.65
N THR A 266 -2.51 -12.45 -20.88
CA THR A 266 -2.35 -11.32 -21.80
C THR A 266 -3.23 -10.17 -21.33
N PRO A 267 -2.66 -8.98 -21.02
CA PRO A 267 -3.44 -7.85 -20.58
C PRO A 267 -4.33 -7.32 -21.70
N THR A 268 -5.50 -6.79 -21.32
CA THR A 268 -6.39 -6.06 -22.21
C THR A 268 -6.47 -4.61 -21.75
N GLY A 269 -6.60 -3.66 -22.68
CA GLY A 269 -6.64 -2.25 -22.31
C GLY A 269 -6.68 -1.33 -23.52
N GLU A 270 -6.58 -0.04 -23.26
CA GLU A 270 -6.58 1.02 -24.26
C GLU A 270 -5.26 1.79 -24.23
N ARG A 271 -4.86 2.35 -25.38
CA ARG A 271 -3.74 3.30 -25.42
C ARG A 271 -4.26 4.70 -25.18
N ARG A 272 -3.62 5.42 -24.28
CA ARG A 272 -3.88 6.82 -23.97
C ARG A 272 -2.59 7.61 -23.96
N GLU A 273 -2.65 8.91 -23.88
CA GLU A 273 -1.50 9.79 -23.76
C GLU A 273 -1.70 10.78 -22.62
N TYR A 274 -0.69 10.92 -21.77
CA TYR A 274 -0.68 11.87 -20.66
C TYR A 274 0.67 12.58 -20.64
N LEU A 275 0.66 13.90 -20.64
CA LEU A 275 1.87 14.73 -20.67
C LEU A 275 2.86 14.33 -21.80
N GLY A 276 2.35 13.92 -22.97
CA GLY A 276 3.16 13.46 -24.08
C GLY A 276 3.74 12.04 -23.91
N VAL A 277 3.37 11.32 -22.84
CA VAL A 277 3.77 9.92 -22.63
C VAL A 277 2.68 8.99 -23.13
N PRO A 278 2.97 8.10 -24.10
CA PRO A 278 2.03 7.06 -24.50
C PRO A 278 1.94 5.99 -23.40
N VAL A 279 0.72 5.74 -22.94
CA VAL A 279 0.41 4.79 -21.87
C VAL A 279 -0.51 3.70 -22.40
N PHE A 280 -0.20 2.45 -22.09
CA PHE A 280 -1.12 1.35 -22.24
C PHE A 280 -1.83 1.12 -20.90
N GLU A 281 -3.12 1.50 -20.85
CA GLU A 281 -3.99 1.29 -19.69
C GLU A 281 -4.43 -0.18 -19.63
N GLY A 282 -3.46 -1.05 -19.42
CA GLY A 282 -3.65 -2.48 -19.35
C GLY A 282 -4.33 -2.91 -18.04
N ALA A 283 -5.14 -3.95 -18.13
CA ALA A 283 -5.77 -4.60 -16.99
C ALA A 283 -5.85 -6.11 -17.20
N TYR A 284 -5.86 -6.86 -16.12
CA TYR A 284 -6.11 -8.30 -16.12
C TYR A 284 -7.58 -8.59 -15.95
N ASN A 285 -8.04 -9.67 -16.55
CA ASN A 285 -9.40 -10.17 -16.34
C ASN A 285 -9.41 -11.14 -15.16
N TYR A 286 -10.09 -10.74 -14.09
CA TYR A 286 -10.35 -11.61 -12.95
C TYR A 286 -11.85 -11.86 -12.86
N GLN A 287 -12.27 -13.09 -13.18
CA GLN A 287 -13.66 -13.55 -13.16
C GLN A 287 -14.64 -12.58 -13.89
N GLY A 288 -14.23 -12.11 -15.07
CA GLY A 288 -15.04 -11.20 -15.89
C GLY A 288 -14.91 -9.72 -15.55
N THR A 289 -14.14 -9.35 -14.55
CA THR A 289 -13.86 -7.97 -14.16
C THR A 289 -12.42 -7.60 -14.52
N ARG A 290 -12.23 -6.46 -15.16
CA ARG A 290 -10.90 -5.94 -15.46
C ARG A 290 -10.34 -5.19 -14.26
N ILE A 291 -9.12 -5.53 -13.86
CA ILE A 291 -8.44 -4.97 -12.69
C ILE A 291 -6.99 -4.68 -13.08
N VAL A 292 -6.48 -3.49 -12.71
CA VAL A 292 -5.05 -3.19 -12.81
C VAL A 292 -4.33 -4.01 -11.73
N PRO A 293 -3.49 -4.96 -12.13
CA PRO A 293 -2.83 -5.87 -11.19
C PRO A 293 -1.78 -5.15 -10.35
N SER A 294 -1.40 -5.77 -9.23
CA SER A 294 -0.26 -5.33 -8.44
C SER A 294 0.95 -6.24 -8.64
N TRP A 295 2.08 -5.87 -8.06
CA TRP A 295 3.22 -6.78 -7.92
C TRP A 295 2.81 -7.99 -7.07
N GLY A 296 3.02 -9.20 -7.59
CA GLY A 296 2.69 -10.45 -6.91
C GLY A 296 1.21 -10.66 -6.54
N GLY A 297 0.29 -9.77 -6.95
CA GLY A 297 -1.12 -9.87 -6.57
C GLY A 297 -1.41 -9.56 -5.09
N SER A 298 -0.49 -8.90 -4.42
CA SER A 298 -0.50 -8.65 -2.97
C SER A 298 -1.35 -7.44 -2.57
N MET A 299 -2.01 -7.54 -1.41
CA MET A 299 -2.73 -6.41 -0.80
C MET A 299 -1.79 -5.30 -0.35
N PHE A 300 -0.63 -5.66 0.18
CA PHE A 300 0.40 -4.71 0.61
C PHE A 300 0.81 -3.79 -0.55
N GLU A 301 1.24 -4.39 -1.67
CA GLU A 301 1.65 -3.65 -2.86
C GLU A 301 0.57 -2.71 -3.39
N ALA A 302 -0.67 -3.21 -3.42
CA ALA A 302 -1.77 -2.44 -3.97
C ALA A 302 -2.22 -1.28 -3.06
N LEU A 303 -2.22 -1.47 -1.72
CA LEU A 303 -3.01 -0.63 -0.82
C LEU A 303 -2.20 0.11 0.26
N MET A 304 -0.93 -0.23 0.54
CA MET A 304 -0.18 0.47 1.58
C MET A 304 -0.12 1.99 1.33
N VAL A 305 0.05 2.40 0.07
CA VAL A 305 0.09 3.82 -0.31
C VAL A 305 -1.21 4.55 0.02
N THR A 306 -2.36 3.85 -0.02
CA THR A 306 -3.66 4.45 0.29
C THR A 306 -3.80 4.91 1.75
N LEU A 307 -2.94 4.42 2.64
CA LEU A 307 -2.89 4.88 4.03
C LEU A 307 -2.44 6.34 4.13
N PHE A 308 -1.65 6.82 3.16
CA PHE A 308 -1.03 8.15 3.17
C PHE A 308 -1.47 9.05 2.02
N VAL A 309 -1.93 8.49 0.91
CA VAL A 309 -2.42 9.25 -0.25
C VAL A 309 -3.88 8.87 -0.53
N PRO A 310 -4.80 9.82 -0.58
CA PRO A 310 -6.22 9.56 -0.85
C PRO A 310 -6.48 9.31 -2.34
N GLU A 311 -5.77 8.34 -2.94
CA GLU A 311 -5.76 8.05 -4.37
C GLU A 311 -7.17 7.87 -4.95
N ALA A 312 -8.03 7.13 -4.25
CA ALA A 312 -9.37 6.84 -4.74
C ALA A 312 -10.24 8.12 -4.89
N SER A 313 -10.05 9.11 -4.02
CA SER A 313 -10.77 10.38 -4.11
C SER A 313 -10.13 11.37 -5.08
N TRP A 314 -8.80 11.35 -5.20
CA TRP A 314 -8.08 12.24 -6.10
C TRP A 314 -8.17 11.79 -7.57
N ALA A 315 -8.27 10.49 -7.80
CA ALA A 315 -8.28 9.88 -9.13
C ALA A 315 -9.49 8.92 -9.29
N PRO A 316 -10.72 9.47 -9.33
CA PRO A 316 -11.95 8.66 -9.30
C PRO A 316 -12.15 7.78 -10.53
N ARG A 317 -11.48 8.06 -11.68
CA ARG A 317 -11.58 7.28 -12.92
C ARG A 317 -10.50 6.19 -13.05
N SER A 318 -9.50 6.21 -12.17
CA SER A 318 -8.43 5.22 -12.12
C SER A 318 -8.43 4.50 -10.77
N TRP A 319 -7.75 5.02 -9.76
CA TRP A 319 -7.63 4.41 -8.44
C TRP A 319 -8.98 4.25 -7.72
N GLY A 320 -9.91 5.20 -7.90
CA GLY A 320 -11.26 5.13 -7.33
C GLY A 320 -12.07 3.95 -7.85
N VAL A 321 -11.76 3.45 -9.05
CA VAL A 321 -12.33 2.23 -9.63
C VAL A 321 -11.53 1.01 -9.19
N ASN A 322 -10.20 1.08 -9.29
CA ASN A 322 -9.35 -0.10 -9.15
C ASN A 322 -9.28 -0.64 -7.71
N HIS A 323 -9.11 0.23 -6.71
CA HIS A 323 -8.91 -0.23 -5.32
C HIS A 323 -10.11 -1.02 -4.78
N PRO A 324 -11.38 -0.56 -4.91
CA PRO A 324 -12.52 -1.37 -4.48
C PRO A 324 -12.63 -2.71 -5.21
N LEU A 325 -12.34 -2.74 -6.51
CA LEU A 325 -12.34 -3.98 -7.30
C LEU A 325 -11.25 -4.93 -6.85
N TYR A 326 -10.06 -4.41 -6.57
CA TYR A 326 -8.92 -5.19 -6.10
C TYR A 326 -9.23 -5.86 -4.74
N VAL A 327 -9.76 -5.11 -3.79
CA VAL A 327 -10.22 -5.65 -2.49
C VAL A 327 -11.30 -6.70 -2.69
N ARG A 328 -12.27 -6.43 -3.58
CA ARG A 328 -13.33 -7.40 -3.86
C ARG A 328 -12.80 -8.70 -4.44
N ALA A 329 -11.82 -8.64 -5.34
CA ALA A 329 -11.19 -9.82 -5.90
C ALA A 329 -10.46 -10.66 -4.83
N GLN A 330 -9.76 -10.02 -3.89
CA GLN A 330 -9.13 -10.69 -2.75
C GLN A 330 -10.16 -11.43 -1.87
N ILE A 331 -11.30 -10.80 -1.61
CA ILE A 331 -12.41 -11.41 -0.86
C ILE A 331 -12.99 -12.62 -1.60
N VAL A 332 -13.26 -12.46 -2.90
CA VAL A 332 -13.79 -13.54 -3.75
C VAL A 332 -12.82 -14.70 -3.82
N HIS A 333 -11.52 -14.41 -4.00
CA HIS A 333 -10.48 -15.44 -4.03
C HIS A 333 -10.48 -16.28 -2.75
N GLY A 334 -10.39 -15.67 -1.58
CA GLY A 334 -10.33 -16.40 -0.32
C GLY A 334 -11.63 -17.13 0.06
N LEU A 335 -12.79 -16.49 -0.18
CA LEU A 335 -14.07 -17.04 0.28
C LEU A 335 -14.74 -17.99 -0.73
N GLN A 336 -14.59 -17.76 -2.03
CA GLN A 336 -15.34 -18.49 -3.06
C GLN A 336 -14.43 -19.39 -3.90
N GLU A 337 -13.31 -18.88 -4.39
CA GLU A 337 -12.41 -19.64 -5.26
C GLU A 337 -11.64 -20.69 -4.47
N MET A 338 -10.94 -20.29 -3.42
CA MET A 338 -10.14 -21.19 -2.58
C MET A 338 -10.93 -21.82 -1.43
N GLN A 339 -12.09 -21.27 -1.10
CA GLN A 339 -12.96 -21.75 0.00
C GLN A 339 -12.26 -21.81 1.37
N TYR A 340 -11.30 -20.91 1.59
CA TYR A 340 -10.56 -20.84 2.86
C TYR A 340 -11.43 -20.37 4.05
N GLY A 341 -12.56 -19.68 3.77
CA GLY A 341 -13.37 -19.02 4.78
C GLY A 341 -12.76 -17.72 5.32
N PHE A 342 -11.58 -17.36 4.85
CA PHE A 342 -10.81 -16.16 5.20
C PHE A 342 -10.16 -15.57 3.95
N TRP A 343 -9.71 -14.30 4.02
CA TRP A 343 -9.11 -13.60 2.91
C TRP A 343 -8.09 -12.54 3.37
N GLY A 344 -7.33 -12.00 2.41
CA GLY A 344 -6.29 -11.00 2.62
C GLY A 344 -4.91 -11.63 2.48
N PHE A 345 -4.32 -11.48 1.28
CA PHE A 345 -3.06 -12.13 0.90
C PHE A 345 -2.00 -11.07 0.70
N SER A 346 -0.90 -11.21 1.44
CA SER A 346 0.19 -10.23 1.51
C SER A 346 1.49 -10.95 1.89
N PRO A 347 2.68 -10.39 1.60
CA PRO A 347 3.94 -10.97 2.05
C PRO A 347 3.95 -11.20 3.56
N ALA A 348 4.44 -12.35 4.01
CA ALA A 348 4.38 -12.74 5.42
C ALA A 348 5.34 -13.85 5.78
N PHE A 349 5.64 -14.01 7.07
CA PHE A 349 6.23 -15.23 7.62
C PHE A 349 5.17 -16.33 7.68
N ARG A 350 5.48 -17.48 7.11
CA ARG A 350 4.63 -18.67 7.27
C ARG A 350 4.90 -19.38 8.59
N PRO A 351 3.94 -20.13 9.15
CA PRO A 351 4.12 -20.89 10.40
C PRO A 351 5.27 -21.90 10.35
N ALA A 352 5.57 -22.45 9.18
CA ALA A 352 6.68 -23.38 8.98
C ALA A 352 8.06 -22.71 8.87
N GLY A 353 8.14 -21.37 9.01
CA GLY A 353 9.34 -20.55 8.85
C GLY A 353 9.54 -20.04 7.42
N GLY A 354 10.30 -18.95 7.30
CA GLY A 354 10.55 -18.23 6.05
C GLY A 354 9.53 -17.14 5.78
N TYR A 355 10.04 -15.96 5.32
CA TYR A 355 9.23 -14.87 4.81
C TYR A 355 9.03 -15.09 3.32
N GLU A 356 7.79 -15.09 2.88
CA GLU A 356 7.41 -15.42 1.51
C GLU A 356 6.40 -14.41 1.00
N VAL A 357 6.25 -14.37 -0.32
CA VAL A 357 5.28 -13.50 -0.96
C VAL A 357 3.99 -14.24 -1.19
N TYR A 358 2.91 -13.69 -0.66
CA TYR A 358 1.55 -14.17 -0.86
C TYR A 358 0.71 -13.10 -1.55
N GLY A 359 -0.17 -13.54 -2.44
CA GLY A 359 -1.06 -12.68 -3.19
C GLY A 359 -1.93 -13.50 -4.13
N VAL A 360 -2.87 -12.89 -4.80
CA VAL A 360 -3.72 -13.55 -5.80
C VAL A 360 -3.02 -13.52 -7.14
N ASN A 361 -2.52 -14.67 -7.61
CA ASN A 361 -1.76 -14.78 -8.85
C ASN A 361 -2.48 -14.16 -10.07
N GLY A 362 -3.79 -14.34 -10.18
CA GLY A 362 -4.60 -13.75 -11.24
C GLY A 362 -4.65 -12.21 -11.23
N LEU A 363 -4.19 -11.57 -10.15
CA LEU A 363 -4.07 -10.13 -9.97
C LEU A 363 -2.60 -9.66 -9.94
N GLY A 364 -1.65 -10.54 -10.21
CA GLY A 364 -0.22 -10.27 -10.09
C GLY A 364 0.46 -10.04 -11.42
N THR A 365 1.29 -9.00 -11.50
CA THR A 365 2.33 -8.87 -12.53
C THR A 365 3.66 -9.28 -11.93
N ASN A 366 4.39 -10.13 -12.63
CA ASN A 366 5.60 -10.77 -12.11
C ASN A 366 6.74 -10.67 -13.13
N PRO A 367 7.31 -9.46 -13.36
CA PRO A 367 8.25 -9.22 -14.46
C PRO A 367 9.54 -10.04 -14.36
N ASP A 368 9.96 -10.39 -13.14
CA ASP A 368 11.22 -11.10 -12.89
C ASP A 368 11.00 -12.55 -12.42
N GLY A 369 9.84 -13.15 -12.73
CA GLY A 369 9.51 -14.48 -12.24
C GLY A 369 9.17 -14.53 -10.75
N TYR A 370 8.84 -13.39 -10.17
CA TYR A 370 8.39 -13.26 -8.79
C TYR A 370 6.92 -13.67 -8.69
N TYR A 371 6.64 -14.72 -7.96
CA TYR A 371 5.32 -15.32 -7.90
C TYR A 371 4.79 -15.33 -6.49
N SER A 372 3.48 -15.22 -6.38
CA SER A 372 2.79 -15.50 -5.13
C SER A 372 2.91 -16.98 -4.76
N TYR A 373 3.25 -17.23 -3.51
CA TYR A 373 3.34 -18.59 -2.96
C TYR A 373 1.99 -19.18 -2.53
N GLU A 374 0.92 -18.40 -2.65
CA GLU A 374 -0.42 -18.80 -2.21
C GLU A 374 -0.97 -19.98 -3.02
N ILE A 375 -0.73 -19.99 -4.35
CA ILE A 375 -1.08 -21.13 -5.19
C ILE A 375 0.20 -21.89 -5.55
N GLY A 376 0.47 -22.96 -4.85
CA GLY A 376 1.71 -23.69 -4.98
C GLY A 376 1.82 -24.68 -6.13
N TRP A 377 1.06 -24.63 -7.23
CA TRP A 377 1.09 -25.66 -8.25
C TRP A 377 0.88 -25.11 -9.65
N GLY A 378 1.41 -25.89 -10.62
CA GLY A 378 1.53 -25.66 -12.04
C GLY A 378 0.52 -24.74 -12.70
N VAL A 379 0.65 -23.44 -12.49
CA VAL A 379 -0.06 -22.45 -13.30
C VAL A 379 0.76 -22.27 -14.57
N PRO A 380 0.24 -22.63 -15.75
CA PRO A 380 0.93 -22.36 -17.00
C PRO A 380 1.03 -20.85 -17.18
N MET A 381 2.24 -20.39 -17.40
CA MET A 381 2.52 -19.00 -17.69
C MET A 381 2.73 -18.79 -19.20
N ILE A 382 2.55 -17.56 -19.67
CA ILE A 382 2.86 -17.19 -21.07
C ILE A 382 4.29 -17.57 -21.43
N SER A 383 5.21 -17.63 -20.44
CA SER A 383 6.61 -18.04 -20.63
C SER A 383 6.86 -19.55 -20.57
N ASN A 384 5.84 -20.41 -20.51
CA ASN A 384 5.95 -21.86 -20.32
C ASN A 384 6.66 -22.30 -19.02
N VAL A 385 6.84 -21.43 -18.05
CA VAL A 385 7.35 -21.79 -16.73
C VAL A 385 6.21 -22.41 -15.92
N VAL A 386 6.39 -23.64 -15.48
CA VAL A 386 5.45 -24.34 -14.60
C VAL A 386 6.00 -24.28 -13.18
N ILE A 387 5.29 -23.62 -12.28
CA ILE A 387 5.63 -23.58 -10.87
C ILE A 387 4.87 -24.72 -10.19
N THR A 388 5.60 -25.63 -9.58
CA THR A 388 5.03 -26.72 -8.76
C THR A 388 5.25 -26.41 -7.28
N ARG A 389 4.18 -26.06 -6.57
CA ARG A 389 4.21 -25.83 -5.12
C ARG A 389 2.97 -26.41 -4.46
N THR A 390 3.07 -26.73 -3.18
CA THR A 390 1.92 -27.11 -2.38
C THR A 390 1.12 -25.86 -2.01
N PRO A 391 -0.19 -25.82 -2.23
CA PRO A 391 -1.03 -24.71 -1.84
C PRO A 391 -0.96 -24.46 -0.33
N HIS A 392 -0.79 -23.20 0.07
CA HIS A 392 -0.85 -22.75 1.45
C HIS A 392 -1.86 -21.62 1.57
N GLY A 393 -2.86 -21.80 2.41
CA GLY A 393 -3.85 -20.76 2.71
C GLY A 393 -3.30 -19.73 3.70
N ILE A 394 -2.23 -19.03 3.33
CA ILE A 394 -1.64 -17.99 4.19
C ILE A 394 -2.44 -16.71 4.05
N VAL A 395 -3.11 -16.34 5.14
CA VAL A 395 -3.90 -15.11 5.27
C VAL A 395 -3.23 -14.19 6.28
N THR A 396 -3.15 -12.91 5.96
CA THR A 396 -2.51 -11.89 6.80
C THR A 396 -3.54 -10.92 7.37
N PRO A 397 -3.63 -10.75 8.71
CA PRO A 397 -4.59 -9.83 9.32
C PRO A 397 -4.41 -8.38 8.86
N HIS A 398 -3.16 -7.89 8.67
CA HIS A 398 -2.90 -6.52 8.24
C HIS A 398 -3.56 -6.18 6.88
N ALA A 399 -3.71 -7.15 5.99
CA ALA A 399 -4.41 -6.95 4.72
C ALA A 399 -5.89 -6.56 4.91
N SER A 400 -6.56 -7.09 5.93
CA SER A 400 -7.93 -6.65 6.28
C SER A 400 -7.97 -5.19 6.75
N PHE A 401 -6.95 -4.73 7.48
CA PHE A 401 -6.87 -3.31 7.87
C PHE A 401 -6.62 -2.40 6.67
N LEU A 402 -5.79 -2.80 5.69
CA LEU A 402 -5.62 -2.08 4.44
C LEU A 402 -6.93 -1.95 3.64
N ALA A 403 -7.82 -2.92 3.79
CA ALA A 403 -9.11 -2.95 3.12
C ALA A 403 -10.23 -2.16 3.82
N LEU A 404 -10.03 -1.65 5.04
CA LEU A 404 -11.08 -0.99 5.84
C LEU A 404 -11.80 0.11 5.06
N ARG A 405 -11.07 0.95 4.34
CA ARG A 405 -11.62 2.04 3.53
C ARG A 405 -12.55 1.56 2.41
N PHE A 406 -12.31 0.37 1.87
CA PHE A 406 -12.99 -0.14 0.67
C PHE A 406 -14.04 -1.21 0.95
N ALA A 407 -13.90 -1.95 2.06
CA ALA A 407 -14.76 -3.07 2.44
C ALA A 407 -14.80 -3.22 3.97
N ARG A 408 -15.20 -2.16 4.69
CA ARG A 408 -15.14 -2.09 6.17
C ARG A 408 -15.83 -3.26 6.85
N GLN A 409 -17.06 -3.55 6.46
CA GLN A 409 -17.84 -4.61 7.13
C GLN A 409 -17.22 -5.99 6.92
N GLU A 410 -16.79 -6.27 5.70
CA GLU A 410 -16.11 -7.52 5.35
C GLU A 410 -14.76 -7.64 6.07
N ALA A 411 -14.00 -6.55 6.17
CA ALA A 411 -12.72 -6.51 6.87
C ALA A 411 -12.89 -6.76 8.37
N MET A 412 -13.81 -6.06 9.02
CA MET A 412 -14.12 -6.26 10.44
C MET A 412 -14.60 -7.69 10.73
N THR A 413 -15.43 -8.25 9.85
CA THR A 413 -15.91 -9.64 9.94
C THR A 413 -14.75 -10.63 9.81
N ASN A 414 -13.85 -10.42 8.84
CA ASN A 414 -12.69 -11.30 8.62
C ASN A 414 -11.75 -11.28 9.83
N LEU A 415 -11.43 -10.11 10.37
CA LEU A 415 -10.60 -9.96 11.58
C LEU A 415 -11.23 -10.66 12.80
N GLN A 416 -12.53 -10.51 12.99
CA GLN A 416 -13.24 -11.18 14.08
C GLN A 416 -13.23 -12.71 13.90
N ASN A 417 -13.40 -13.20 12.68
CA ASN A 417 -13.37 -14.63 12.37
C ASN A 417 -11.96 -15.21 12.58
N LEU A 418 -10.89 -14.53 12.14
CA LEU A 418 -9.50 -14.92 12.37
C LEU A 418 -9.21 -15.04 13.88
N LYS A 419 -9.58 -14.02 14.64
CA LYS A 419 -9.43 -13.98 16.10
C LYS A 419 -10.19 -15.10 16.82
N ASN A 420 -11.40 -15.41 16.37
CA ASN A 420 -12.23 -16.43 17.00
C ASN A 420 -11.78 -17.86 16.65
N ARG A 421 -11.24 -18.05 15.46
CA ARG A 421 -10.88 -19.38 14.95
C ARG A 421 -9.45 -19.78 15.29
N PHE A 422 -8.53 -18.83 15.38
CA PHE A 422 -7.09 -19.08 15.56
C PHE A 422 -6.54 -18.23 16.71
N PRO A 423 -5.48 -18.69 17.42
CA PRO A 423 -4.79 -17.88 18.42
C PRO A 423 -3.88 -16.81 17.79
N SER A 424 -4.41 -16.12 16.76
CA SER A 424 -3.70 -15.13 15.94
C SER A 424 -3.70 -13.72 16.53
N TYR A 425 -4.37 -13.52 17.67
CA TYR A 425 -4.50 -12.23 18.31
C TYR A 425 -4.24 -12.35 19.82
N GLY A 426 -3.57 -11.37 20.40
CA GLY A 426 -3.25 -11.36 21.84
C GLY A 426 -2.85 -9.98 22.35
N ALA A 427 -2.10 -9.95 23.45
CA ALA A 427 -1.69 -8.71 24.13
C ALA A 427 -0.80 -7.78 23.26
N LEU A 428 -0.18 -8.32 22.22
CA LEU A 428 0.59 -7.58 21.22
C LEU A 428 -0.15 -7.48 19.88
N GLY A 429 -1.48 -7.43 19.87
CA GLY A 429 -2.28 -7.32 18.66
C GLY A 429 -2.29 -8.58 17.81
N PHE A 430 -2.50 -8.40 16.51
CA PHE A 430 -2.50 -9.50 15.55
C PHE A 430 -1.08 -9.94 15.21
N GLN A 431 -0.92 -11.26 15.10
CA GLN A 431 0.29 -11.86 14.53
C GLN A 431 0.24 -11.76 13.01
N ASP A 432 1.40 -11.85 12.38
CA ASP A 432 1.63 -11.57 10.97
C ASP A 432 0.74 -12.42 10.04
N SER A 433 0.69 -13.74 10.24
CA SER A 433 -0.07 -14.61 9.34
C SER A 433 -0.69 -15.84 10.01
N VAL A 434 -1.65 -16.41 9.30
CA VAL A 434 -2.31 -17.69 9.62
C VAL A 434 -2.33 -18.57 8.38
N ASP A 435 -1.80 -19.78 8.47
CA ASP A 435 -2.10 -20.85 7.52
C ASP A 435 -3.48 -21.42 7.87
N VAL A 436 -4.51 -20.93 7.18
CA VAL A 436 -5.90 -21.32 7.48
C VAL A 436 -6.22 -22.76 7.05
N THR A 437 -5.41 -23.34 6.17
CA THR A 437 -5.55 -24.75 5.76
C THR A 437 -4.95 -25.71 6.78
N ALA A 438 -3.80 -25.37 7.34
CA ALA A 438 -3.14 -26.15 8.39
C ALA A 438 -3.64 -25.81 9.80
N GLY A 439 -4.33 -24.68 9.99
CA GLY A 439 -4.77 -24.20 11.30
C GLY A 439 -3.64 -23.65 12.17
N LEU A 440 -2.54 -23.23 11.56
CA LEU A 440 -1.32 -22.78 12.25
C LEU A 440 -1.16 -21.26 12.15
N VAL A 441 -0.59 -20.66 13.20
CA VAL A 441 -0.28 -19.22 13.26
C VAL A 441 1.24 -19.04 13.20
N SER A 442 1.73 -18.01 12.49
CA SER A 442 3.16 -17.76 12.31
C SER A 442 3.92 -17.49 13.61
N GLY A 443 3.24 -16.93 14.60
CA GLY A 443 3.85 -16.56 15.87
C GLY A 443 4.63 -15.23 15.83
N PHE A 444 4.80 -14.61 14.66
CA PHE A 444 5.51 -13.34 14.52
C PHE A 444 4.61 -12.12 14.70
N VAL A 445 5.18 -11.06 15.25
CA VAL A 445 4.64 -9.70 15.27
C VAL A 445 5.70 -8.80 14.66
N LEU A 446 5.37 -8.14 13.54
CA LEU A 446 6.27 -7.30 12.75
C LEU A 446 6.00 -5.83 13.00
N ALA A 447 7.06 -5.02 13.09
CA ALA A 447 6.94 -3.56 13.22
C ALA A 447 6.14 -2.95 12.06
N LEU A 448 6.41 -3.38 10.82
CA LEU A 448 5.73 -2.86 9.64
C LEU A 448 4.22 -3.14 9.67
N ASP A 449 3.81 -4.37 10.00
CA ASP A 449 2.39 -4.73 10.08
C ASP A 449 1.64 -3.89 11.11
N GLN A 450 2.22 -3.76 12.31
CA GLN A 450 1.60 -2.97 13.38
C GLN A 450 1.52 -1.49 13.00
N GLY A 451 2.52 -0.98 12.29
CA GLY A 451 2.50 0.37 11.74
C GLY A 451 1.38 0.58 10.71
N MET A 452 1.17 -0.36 9.78
CA MET A 452 0.07 -0.32 8.82
C MET A 452 -1.29 -0.40 9.51
N ILE A 453 -1.44 -1.27 10.51
CA ILE A 453 -2.66 -1.42 11.32
C ILE A 453 -2.99 -0.11 12.01
N LEU A 454 -2.01 0.50 12.69
CA LEU A 454 -2.19 1.79 13.37
C LEU A 454 -2.58 2.90 12.39
N ALA A 455 -1.90 3.01 11.24
CA ALA A 455 -2.22 4.02 10.24
C ALA A 455 -3.64 3.85 9.66
N ALA A 456 -4.05 2.61 9.35
CA ALA A 456 -5.39 2.31 8.85
C ALA A 456 -6.47 2.69 9.86
N ILE A 457 -6.31 2.27 11.13
CA ILE A 457 -7.26 2.58 12.19
C ILE A 457 -7.33 4.09 12.45
N THR A 458 -6.19 4.77 12.44
CA THR A 458 -6.14 6.22 12.68
C THR A 458 -6.89 6.98 11.59
N ASN A 459 -6.76 6.57 10.33
CA ASN A 459 -7.55 7.16 9.24
C ASN A 459 -9.06 6.95 9.47
N GLU A 460 -9.49 5.76 9.90
CA GLU A 460 -10.90 5.46 10.15
C GLU A 460 -11.49 6.20 11.37
N LEU A 461 -10.69 6.42 12.42
CA LEU A 461 -11.15 7.02 13.67
C LEU A 461 -10.94 8.52 13.78
N SER A 462 -10.00 9.09 12.99
CA SER A 462 -9.53 10.47 13.11
C SER A 462 -9.53 11.21 11.76
N ASP A 463 -10.57 10.97 10.95
CA ASP A 463 -10.85 11.74 9.73
C ASP A 463 -9.64 11.82 8.79
N ASP A 464 -9.12 10.65 8.37
CA ASP A 464 -8.00 10.51 7.44
C ASP A 464 -6.71 11.24 7.89
N TYR A 465 -6.44 11.24 9.19
CA TYR A 465 -5.30 11.97 9.76
C TYR A 465 -3.97 11.66 9.09
N MET A 466 -3.65 10.38 8.83
CA MET A 466 -2.38 10.00 8.19
C MET A 466 -2.26 10.56 6.78
N GLN A 467 -3.35 10.51 6.02
CA GLN A 467 -3.39 11.09 4.68
C GLN A 467 -3.18 12.61 4.73
N ARG A 468 -3.90 13.31 5.62
CA ARG A 468 -3.73 14.77 5.77
C ARG A 468 -2.34 15.15 6.24
N ALA A 469 -1.77 14.42 7.19
CA ALA A 469 -0.43 14.67 7.71
C ALA A 469 0.64 14.59 6.61
N PHE A 470 0.52 13.66 5.67
CA PHE A 470 1.45 13.55 4.56
C PHE A 470 1.14 14.50 3.41
N THR A 471 -0.13 14.63 3.02
CA THR A 471 -0.47 15.27 1.75
C THR A 471 -0.56 16.80 1.84
N THR A 472 -0.65 17.38 3.03
CA THR A 472 -0.74 18.83 3.19
C THR A 472 0.39 19.56 2.47
N GLY A 473 0.04 20.52 1.62
CA GLY A 473 1.00 21.39 0.93
C GLY A 473 1.38 20.91 -0.47
N ALA A 474 2.66 20.61 -0.70
CA ALA A 474 3.17 20.32 -2.05
C ALA A 474 2.63 19.01 -2.63
N VAL A 475 2.45 17.98 -1.80
CA VAL A 475 1.99 16.67 -2.26
C VAL A 475 0.58 16.79 -2.87
N GLU A 476 -0.38 17.38 -2.15
CA GLU A 476 -1.73 17.56 -2.70
C GLU A 476 -1.71 18.45 -3.94
N ARG A 477 -1.03 19.59 -3.86
CA ARG A 477 -1.00 20.58 -4.95
C ARG A 477 -0.46 19.99 -6.27
N ILE A 478 0.50 19.08 -6.21
CA ILE A 478 1.21 18.56 -7.37
C ILE A 478 0.70 17.17 -7.78
N VAL A 479 0.54 16.25 -6.83
CA VAL A 479 0.18 14.85 -7.13
C VAL A 479 -1.31 14.72 -7.46
N ARG A 480 -2.19 15.43 -6.75
CA ARG A 480 -3.63 15.34 -7.00
C ARG A 480 -4.01 15.66 -8.46
N PRO A 481 -3.63 16.81 -9.06
CA PRO A 481 -3.95 17.09 -10.46
C PRO A 481 -3.23 16.14 -11.43
N LEU A 482 -2.08 15.60 -11.06
CA LEU A 482 -1.34 14.63 -11.88
C LEU A 482 -2.16 13.35 -12.05
N ILE A 483 -2.52 12.68 -10.95
CA ILE A 483 -3.22 11.39 -11.02
C ILE A 483 -4.70 11.51 -11.38
N ALA A 484 -5.32 12.68 -11.18
CA ALA A 484 -6.72 12.94 -11.54
C ALA A 484 -7.00 12.85 -13.05
N GLN A 485 -5.99 13.02 -13.89
CA GLN A 485 -6.13 12.95 -15.34
C GLN A 485 -6.29 11.52 -15.85
N GLU A 486 -5.77 10.56 -15.10
CA GLU A 486 -5.69 9.18 -15.51
C GLU A 486 -7.04 8.47 -15.46
N GLU A 487 -7.25 7.57 -16.42
CA GLU A 487 -8.43 6.74 -16.51
C GLU A 487 -8.04 5.32 -16.86
N PHE A 488 -8.21 4.41 -15.89
CA PHE A 488 -7.93 2.98 -16.10
C PHE A 488 -9.01 2.30 -16.94
N THR A 489 -8.63 1.26 -17.65
CA THR A 489 -9.58 0.34 -18.27
C THR A 489 -10.13 -0.70 -17.28
N ALA A 490 -9.94 -0.50 -15.99
CA ALA A 490 -10.49 -1.33 -14.92
C ALA A 490 -12.02 -1.21 -14.83
N GLY A 491 -12.67 -2.29 -14.39
CA GLY A 491 -14.12 -2.40 -14.33
C GLY A 491 -14.73 -2.79 -15.68
N ALA A 492 -16.04 -2.93 -15.71
CA ALA A 492 -16.83 -3.06 -16.93
C ALA A 492 -18.16 -2.35 -16.75
N PRO A 493 -18.70 -1.71 -17.80
CA PRO A 493 -20.03 -1.13 -17.76
C PRO A 493 -21.07 -2.20 -17.40
N GLY A 494 -21.88 -1.96 -16.37
CA GLY A 494 -22.97 -2.83 -15.95
C GLY A 494 -22.62 -3.99 -15.01
N GLN A 495 -21.39 -4.11 -14.52
CA GLN A 495 -21.01 -5.18 -13.57
C GLN A 495 -21.30 -4.87 -12.09
N PHE A 496 -21.84 -3.72 -11.79
CA PHE A 496 -22.22 -3.33 -10.44
C PHE A 496 -23.75 -3.24 -10.31
N ASN A 497 -24.29 -3.84 -9.25
CA ASN A 497 -25.67 -3.58 -8.87
C ASN A 497 -25.81 -2.12 -8.38
N ARG A 498 -27.05 -1.62 -8.22
CA ARG A 498 -27.35 -0.25 -7.76
C ARG A 498 -26.68 0.16 -6.43
N ALA A 499 -26.12 -0.78 -5.69
CA ALA A 499 -25.37 -0.56 -4.46
C ALA A 499 -23.84 -0.55 -4.68
N GLY A 500 -23.35 -0.54 -5.93
CA GLY A 500 -21.91 -0.56 -6.25
C GLY A 500 -21.23 -1.91 -5.99
N ARG A 501 -22.00 -2.97 -5.79
CA ARG A 501 -21.48 -4.34 -5.65
C ARG A 501 -21.39 -5.01 -7.00
N PRO A 502 -20.32 -5.80 -7.30
CA PRO A 502 -20.29 -6.61 -8.51
C PRO A 502 -21.50 -7.55 -8.53
N GLU A 503 -22.30 -7.53 -9.61
CA GLU A 503 -23.28 -8.59 -9.79
C GLU A 503 -22.55 -9.91 -9.99
N ALA A 504 -22.79 -10.86 -9.10
CA ALA A 504 -22.22 -12.19 -9.15
C ALA A 504 -22.89 -12.99 -10.29
N ARG A 505 -22.53 -12.70 -11.54
CA ARG A 505 -22.71 -13.64 -12.65
C ARG A 505 -21.39 -14.36 -12.90
N PHE A 506 -21.03 -15.22 -11.96
CA PHE A 506 -19.95 -16.18 -12.19
C PHE A 506 -20.51 -17.30 -13.06
N THR A 507 -20.08 -17.35 -14.31
CA THR A 507 -20.32 -18.55 -15.11
C THR A 507 -19.57 -19.71 -14.46
N GLU A 508 -20.27 -20.83 -14.24
CA GLU A 508 -19.80 -22.08 -13.62
C GLU A 508 -18.59 -22.76 -14.34
N ALA A 509 -17.96 -22.09 -15.30
CA ALA A 509 -17.07 -22.69 -16.28
C ALA A 509 -15.62 -22.95 -15.81
N HIS A 510 -15.24 -22.63 -14.57
CA HIS A 510 -13.88 -22.89 -14.08
C HIS A 510 -13.87 -23.63 -12.72
N ARG A 511 -14.62 -24.74 -12.62
CA ARG A 511 -14.33 -25.74 -11.61
C ARG A 511 -13.03 -26.44 -11.99
N ILE A 512 -11.93 -26.00 -11.44
CA ILE A 512 -10.70 -26.79 -11.43
C ILE A 512 -10.98 -27.99 -10.53
N HIS A 513 -11.14 -29.14 -11.14
CA HIS A 513 -11.24 -30.43 -10.41
C HIS A 513 -9.90 -30.71 -9.74
N VAL A 514 -9.80 -30.43 -8.45
CA VAL A 514 -8.75 -31.01 -7.61
C VAL A 514 -9.06 -32.52 -7.50
N ARG A 515 -8.41 -33.34 -8.29
CA ARG A 515 -8.32 -34.77 -7.98
C ARG A 515 -7.28 -34.92 -6.88
N ALA A 516 -7.73 -35.31 -5.70
CA ALA A 516 -6.85 -35.91 -4.71
C ALA A 516 -6.28 -37.19 -5.36
N SER A 517 -4.97 -37.22 -5.56
CA SER A 517 -4.25 -38.46 -5.78
C SER A 517 -3.89 -39.02 -4.41
N GLU A 518 -4.37 -40.22 -4.14
CA GLU A 518 -3.95 -41.09 -3.03
C GLU A 518 -2.42 -41.28 -3.00
#